data_547602bf7d460717c255473d49229cd6
#
_entry.id   547602bf7d460717c255473d49229cd6
#
_cell.length_a   1.000
_cell.length_b   1.000
_cell.length_c   1.000
_cell.angle_alpha   90.00
_cell.angle_beta   90.00
_cell.angle_gamma   90.00
#
_symmetry.space_group_name_H-M   'P 1'
#
loop_
_entity.id
_entity.type
_entity.pdbx_description
1 polymer ?
#
loop_
_entity_poly.entity_id
_entity_poly.type
_entity_poly.pdbx_seq_one_letter_code
_entity_poly.pdbx_strand_id
1 'polypeptide(L)'
;MLTLTQMDEIIKLTQQHMVNCQVNHDFKEADEVKSKILQMKTIRDLIEREEIQDQFKLGEERILSQTKQQIEEVNQYFNQLFEKFNYQKSQALQQLWHQQKVQLQKSIFNKRQQNAEYQNLQKIITYLSNQKEFKKAELYQVYLKEASQDHMRRTQSEQRQTQETQQRVLKQKHAHQEEVLINKFNDQEQLIKLEMSKKLQEIEQKRINQIFQLQFERNQKTSQLERGRTKSIKVQIQQQLDEMEKCSFLFK
;
A
#
# COMPACT_ATOMS: atom_id res chain seq x y z
N MET A 1 -28.63 -36.73 7.54
CA MET A 1 -27.36 -37.20 8.16
C MET A 1 -27.56 -37.23 9.67
N LEU A 2 -27.07 -38.28 10.36
CA LEU A 2 -27.09 -38.32 11.83
C LEU A 2 -26.02 -37.36 12.37
N THR A 3 -26.34 -36.58 13.40
CA THR A 3 -25.39 -35.74 14.10
C THR A 3 -24.47 -36.57 15.00
N LEU A 4 -23.28 -36.07 15.37
CA LEU A 4 -22.37 -36.75 16.30
C LEU A 4 -23.06 -37.10 17.62
N THR A 5 -23.89 -36.19 18.16
CA THR A 5 -24.67 -36.40 19.37
C THR A 5 -25.65 -37.55 19.25
N GLN A 6 -26.35 -37.65 18.11
CA GLN A 6 -27.26 -38.77 17.84
C GLN A 6 -26.51 -40.10 17.71
N MET A 7 -25.33 -40.07 17.08
CA MET A 7 -24.49 -41.25 16.93
C MET A 7 -23.95 -41.74 18.28
N ASP A 8 -23.51 -40.84 19.16
CA ASP A 8 -23.06 -41.17 20.51
C ASP A 8 -24.20 -41.79 21.35
N GLU A 9 -25.42 -41.31 21.19
CA GLU A 9 -26.60 -41.85 21.87
C GLU A 9 -26.96 -43.26 21.37
N ILE A 10 -26.92 -43.48 20.06
CA ILE A 10 -27.13 -44.81 19.46
C ILE A 10 -26.05 -45.78 19.91
N ILE A 11 -24.78 -45.38 19.94
CA ILE A 11 -23.68 -46.22 20.43
C ILE A 11 -23.91 -46.61 21.88
N LYS A 12 -24.33 -45.66 22.73
CA LYS A 12 -24.61 -45.89 24.15
C LYS A 12 -25.76 -46.89 24.34
N LEU A 13 -26.86 -46.72 23.62
CA LEU A 13 -28.01 -47.64 23.67
C LEU A 13 -27.62 -49.06 23.20
N THR A 14 -26.83 -49.15 22.13
CA THR A 14 -26.33 -50.42 21.60
C THR A 14 -25.37 -51.11 22.57
N GLN A 15 -24.56 -50.34 23.32
CA GLN A 15 -23.72 -50.88 24.40
C GLN A 15 -24.55 -51.45 25.56
N GLN A 16 -25.63 -50.75 25.94
CA GLN A 16 -26.55 -51.27 26.95
C GLN A 16 -27.20 -52.56 26.51
N HIS A 17 -27.60 -52.66 25.23
CA HIS A 17 -28.16 -53.90 24.69
C HIS A 17 -27.15 -55.07 24.72
N MET A 18 -25.89 -54.81 24.37
CA MET A 18 -24.81 -55.80 24.46
C MET A 18 -24.64 -56.33 25.87
N VAL A 19 -24.69 -55.46 26.89
CA VAL A 19 -24.60 -55.85 28.28
C VAL A 19 -25.80 -56.73 28.67
N ASN A 20 -27.01 -56.39 28.23
CA ASN A 20 -28.21 -57.18 28.48
C ASN A 20 -28.14 -58.60 27.86
N CYS A 21 -27.62 -58.73 26.62
CA CYS A 21 -27.37 -60.03 25.98
C CYS A 21 -26.36 -60.86 26.77
N GLN A 22 -25.30 -60.25 27.31
CA GLN A 22 -24.32 -60.94 28.16
C GLN A 22 -24.94 -61.47 29.46
N VAL A 23 -25.80 -60.68 30.12
CA VAL A 23 -26.49 -61.06 31.33
C VAL A 23 -27.49 -62.24 31.07
N ASN A 24 -28.12 -62.27 29.90
CA ASN A 24 -29.01 -63.29 29.47
C ASN A 24 -28.32 -64.52 28.89
N HIS A 25 -27.01 -64.60 28.88
CA HIS A 25 -26.18 -65.67 28.33
C HIS A 25 -26.32 -65.86 26.79
N ASP A 26 -26.80 -64.84 26.07
CA ASP A 26 -26.87 -64.85 24.60
C ASP A 26 -25.59 -64.35 24.00
N PHE A 27 -24.55 -65.14 24.08
CA PHE A 27 -23.19 -64.74 23.67
C PHE A 27 -23.04 -64.52 22.16
N LYS A 28 -23.89 -65.21 21.35
CA LYS A 28 -23.80 -65.00 19.86
C LYS A 28 -24.34 -63.63 19.48
N GLU A 29 -25.48 -63.23 20.03
CA GLU A 29 -26.05 -61.92 19.80
C GLU A 29 -25.15 -60.81 20.37
N ALA A 30 -24.55 -61.02 21.55
CA ALA A 30 -23.60 -60.10 22.15
C ALA A 30 -22.38 -59.83 21.24
N ASP A 31 -21.86 -60.86 20.53
CA ASP A 31 -20.72 -60.69 19.62
C ASP A 31 -21.11 -59.94 18.31
N GLU A 32 -22.31 -60.21 17.76
CA GLU A 32 -22.87 -59.46 16.65
C GLU A 32 -23.06 -57.96 17.00
N VAL A 33 -23.61 -57.68 18.18
CA VAL A 33 -23.79 -56.30 18.68
C VAL A 33 -22.46 -55.61 18.90
N LYS A 34 -21.45 -56.31 19.43
CA LYS A 34 -20.08 -55.79 19.57
C LYS A 34 -19.48 -55.38 18.23
N SER A 35 -19.67 -56.18 17.18
CA SER A 35 -19.22 -55.86 15.83
C SER A 35 -19.92 -54.60 15.29
N LYS A 36 -21.25 -54.45 15.51
CA LYS A 36 -22.00 -53.26 15.13
C LYS A 36 -21.53 -52.00 15.87
N ILE A 37 -21.24 -52.09 17.16
CA ILE A 37 -20.68 -50.98 17.95
C ILE A 37 -19.34 -50.52 17.35
N LEU A 38 -18.47 -51.45 16.94
CA LEU A 38 -17.18 -51.12 16.35
C LEU A 38 -17.35 -50.37 15.01
N GLN A 39 -18.29 -50.85 14.17
CA GLN A 39 -18.61 -50.15 12.91
C GLN A 39 -19.17 -48.75 13.17
N MET A 40 -20.11 -48.58 14.13
CA MET A 40 -20.65 -47.26 14.47
C MET A 40 -19.60 -46.30 14.99
N LYS A 41 -18.66 -46.75 15.83
CA LYS A 41 -17.52 -45.94 16.28
C LYS A 41 -16.63 -45.50 15.14
N THR A 42 -16.39 -46.38 14.16
CA THR A 42 -15.60 -46.02 12.98
C THR A 42 -16.32 -44.95 12.14
N ILE A 43 -17.63 -45.08 11.95
CA ILE A 43 -18.42 -44.06 11.21
C ILE A 43 -18.44 -42.73 11.96
N ARG A 44 -18.64 -42.78 13.28
CA ARG A 44 -18.57 -41.58 14.14
C ARG A 44 -17.25 -40.84 14.00
N ASP A 45 -16.12 -41.56 14.03
CA ASP A 45 -14.78 -40.98 13.88
C ASP A 45 -14.57 -40.33 12.49
N LEU A 46 -15.19 -40.91 11.43
CA LEU A 46 -15.16 -40.31 10.09
C LEU A 46 -15.97 -39.01 10.03
N ILE A 47 -17.18 -38.99 10.59
CA ILE A 47 -18.03 -37.80 10.66
C ILE A 47 -17.32 -36.69 11.43
N GLU A 48 -16.71 -37.00 12.59
CA GLU A 48 -15.97 -36.02 13.39
C GLU A 48 -14.76 -35.42 12.64
N ARG A 49 -14.07 -36.23 11.84
CA ARG A 49 -12.99 -35.74 10.97
C ARG A 49 -13.50 -34.82 9.87
N GLU A 50 -14.61 -35.15 9.23
CA GLU A 50 -15.24 -34.31 8.21
C GLU A 50 -15.69 -32.98 8.81
N GLU A 51 -16.32 -32.98 10.00
CA GLU A 51 -16.71 -31.76 10.69
C GLU A 51 -15.51 -30.86 11.03
N ILE A 52 -14.40 -31.44 11.51
CA ILE A 52 -13.15 -30.68 11.75
C ILE A 52 -12.64 -30.10 10.45
N GLN A 53 -12.66 -30.83 9.35
CA GLN A 53 -12.18 -30.36 8.06
C GLN A 53 -13.04 -29.22 7.48
N ASP A 54 -14.37 -29.32 7.65
CA ASP A 54 -15.29 -28.29 7.19
C ASP A 54 -15.19 -27.03 8.05
N GLN A 55 -15.05 -27.15 9.37
CA GLN A 55 -14.74 -25.99 10.24
C GLN A 55 -13.45 -25.29 9.83
N PHE A 56 -12.43 -26.06 9.44
CA PHE A 56 -11.16 -25.52 8.97
C PHE A 56 -11.34 -24.75 7.65
N LYS A 57 -12.04 -25.31 6.66
CA LYS A 57 -12.33 -24.63 5.39
C LYS A 57 -13.08 -23.33 5.59
N LEU A 58 -14.14 -23.34 6.42
CA LEU A 58 -14.90 -22.14 6.77
C LEU A 58 -14.01 -21.09 7.46
N GLY A 59 -13.08 -21.52 8.30
CA GLY A 59 -12.10 -20.66 8.94
C GLY A 59 -11.15 -20.00 7.93
N GLU A 60 -10.62 -20.78 6.98
CA GLU A 60 -9.77 -20.27 5.88
C GLU A 60 -10.51 -19.25 5.00
N GLU A 61 -11.73 -19.59 4.56
CA GLU A 61 -12.55 -18.68 3.75
C GLU A 61 -12.84 -17.35 4.46
N ARG A 62 -13.10 -17.40 5.79
CA ARG A 62 -13.30 -16.20 6.60
C ARG A 62 -12.03 -15.34 6.67
N ILE A 63 -10.86 -15.96 6.91
CA ILE A 63 -9.58 -15.25 6.95
C ILE A 63 -9.30 -14.59 5.58
N LEU A 64 -9.51 -15.33 4.48
CA LEU A 64 -9.30 -14.82 3.12
C LEU A 64 -10.23 -13.65 2.80
N SER A 65 -11.52 -13.75 3.16
CA SER A 65 -12.50 -12.68 2.96
C SER A 65 -12.14 -11.43 3.75
N GLN A 66 -11.78 -11.57 5.03
CA GLN A 66 -11.35 -10.45 5.86
C GLN A 66 -10.06 -9.79 5.32
N THR A 67 -9.09 -10.60 4.88
CA THR A 67 -7.84 -10.09 4.29
C THR A 67 -8.11 -9.30 3.02
N LYS A 68 -8.96 -9.82 2.14
CA LYS A 68 -9.36 -9.13 0.91
C LYS A 68 -10.01 -7.78 1.19
N GLN A 69 -10.90 -7.72 2.16
CA GLN A 69 -11.53 -6.47 2.59
C GLN A 69 -10.49 -5.46 3.12
N GLN A 70 -9.57 -5.90 3.98
CA GLN A 70 -8.51 -5.04 4.51
C GLN A 70 -7.59 -4.49 3.41
N ILE A 71 -7.22 -5.31 2.43
CA ILE A 71 -6.42 -4.88 1.27
C ILE A 71 -7.18 -3.82 0.46
N GLU A 72 -8.49 -4.01 0.26
CA GLU A 72 -9.31 -3.06 -0.49
C GLU A 72 -9.45 -1.73 0.25
N GLU A 73 -9.65 -1.74 1.57
CA GLU A 73 -9.67 -0.54 2.41
C GLU A 73 -8.33 0.24 2.34
N VAL A 74 -7.19 -0.47 2.41
CA VAL A 74 -5.87 0.14 2.26
C VAL A 74 -5.69 0.75 0.87
N ASN A 75 -6.07 0.04 -0.19
CA ASN A 75 -5.98 0.54 -1.56
C ASN A 75 -6.85 1.80 -1.77
N GLN A 76 -8.07 1.81 -1.25
CA GLN A 76 -8.96 2.97 -1.32
C GLN A 76 -8.37 4.18 -0.58
N TYR A 77 -7.83 3.97 0.63
CA TYR A 77 -7.16 5.03 1.40
C TYR A 77 -5.98 5.64 0.63
N PHE A 78 -5.08 4.80 0.11
CA PHE A 78 -3.91 5.30 -0.62
C PHE A 78 -4.27 5.93 -1.97
N ASN A 79 -5.29 5.45 -2.67
CA ASN A 79 -5.79 6.10 -3.88
C ASN A 79 -6.29 7.52 -3.59
N GLN A 80 -7.08 7.72 -2.53
CA GLN A 80 -7.52 9.06 -2.12
C GLN A 80 -6.33 9.95 -1.71
N LEU A 81 -5.31 9.37 -1.07
CA LEU A 81 -4.09 10.09 -0.70
C LEU A 81 -3.31 10.52 -1.96
N PHE A 82 -3.17 9.65 -2.96
CA PHE A 82 -2.53 9.98 -4.24
C PHE A 82 -3.30 11.03 -5.03
N GLU A 83 -4.62 11.00 -5.05
CA GLU A 83 -5.43 12.05 -5.68
C GLU A 83 -5.19 13.42 -5.04
N LYS A 84 -5.23 13.50 -3.70
CA LYS A 84 -4.92 14.74 -2.96
C LYS A 84 -3.49 15.21 -3.22
N PHE A 85 -2.54 14.30 -3.22
CA PHE A 85 -1.14 14.58 -3.50
C PHE A 85 -0.94 15.14 -4.91
N ASN A 86 -1.52 14.52 -5.93
CA ASN A 86 -1.45 14.97 -7.32
C ASN A 86 -2.09 16.34 -7.50
N TYR A 87 -3.21 16.60 -6.82
CA TYR A 87 -3.83 17.91 -6.81
C TYR A 87 -2.91 18.98 -6.21
N GLN A 88 -2.27 18.71 -5.06
CA GLN A 88 -1.31 19.62 -4.43
C GLN A 88 -0.08 19.88 -5.30
N LYS A 89 0.46 18.83 -5.95
CA LYS A 89 1.57 18.92 -6.91
C LYS A 89 1.20 19.83 -8.07
N SER A 90 0.03 19.64 -8.66
CA SER A 90 -0.47 20.46 -9.77
C SER A 90 -0.63 21.92 -9.36
N GLN A 91 -1.23 22.20 -8.22
CA GLN A 91 -1.38 23.56 -7.69
C GLN A 91 -0.04 24.25 -7.44
N ALA A 92 0.92 23.53 -6.82
CA ALA A 92 2.24 24.08 -6.54
C ALA A 92 3.01 24.44 -7.83
N LEU A 93 2.93 23.59 -8.84
CA LEU A 93 3.53 23.85 -10.16
C LEU A 93 2.86 25.05 -10.86
N GLN A 94 1.54 25.14 -10.84
CA GLN A 94 0.82 26.29 -11.43
C GLN A 94 1.19 27.60 -10.73
N GLN A 95 1.29 27.60 -9.40
CA GLN A 95 1.72 28.78 -8.64
C GLN A 95 3.16 29.20 -9.00
N LEU A 96 4.08 28.23 -9.10
CA LEU A 96 5.46 28.48 -9.51
C LEU A 96 5.51 29.08 -10.91
N TRP A 97 4.84 28.51 -11.89
CA TRP A 97 4.79 29.03 -13.26
C TRP A 97 4.19 30.43 -13.33
N HIS A 98 3.13 30.70 -12.55
CA HIS A 98 2.56 32.05 -12.48
C HIS A 98 3.58 33.05 -11.94
N GLN A 99 4.28 32.74 -10.85
CA GLN A 99 5.32 33.58 -10.28
C GLN A 99 6.47 33.82 -11.27
N GLN A 100 6.92 32.78 -11.96
CA GLN A 100 7.96 32.86 -13.00
C GLN A 100 7.55 33.76 -14.17
N LYS A 101 6.30 33.65 -14.62
CA LYS A 101 5.74 34.50 -15.67
C LYS A 101 5.75 35.99 -15.26
N VAL A 102 5.31 36.27 -14.03
CA VAL A 102 5.33 37.65 -13.49
C VAL A 102 6.77 38.20 -13.38
N GLN A 103 7.73 37.38 -12.96
CA GLN A 103 9.14 37.79 -12.89
C GLN A 103 9.72 38.08 -14.27
N LEU A 104 9.42 37.26 -15.27
CA LEU A 104 9.84 37.51 -16.65
C LEU A 104 9.26 38.81 -17.20
N GLN A 105 8.00 39.10 -16.95
CA GLN A 105 7.36 40.35 -17.37
C GLN A 105 8.01 41.57 -16.71
N LYS A 106 8.33 41.50 -15.42
CA LYS A 106 8.99 42.61 -14.71
C LYS A 106 10.41 42.87 -15.20
N SER A 107 11.15 41.86 -15.67
CA SER A 107 12.53 42.01 -16.18
C SER A 107 12.60 42.78 -17.48
N ILE A 108 11.48 42.96 -18.19
CA ILE A 108 11.44 43.69 -19.49
C ILE A 108 11.36 45.21 -19.30
N PHE A 109 10.99 45.69 -18.10
CA PHE A 109 10.83 47.12 -17.81
C PHE A 109 12.11 47.73 -17.19
N ASN A 110 13.17 47.94 -17.95
CA ASN A 110 14.32 48.74 -17.49
C ASN A 110 14.21 50.20 -17.94
N LYS A 111 14.45 51.12 -16.98
CA LYS A 111 14.41 52.56 -17.17
C LYS A 111 15.43 53.01 -18.22
N ARG A 112 15.00 53.90 -19.17
CA ARG A 112 15.89 54.63 -20.06
C ARG A 112 16.86 55.47 -19.22
N GLN A 113 18.15 55.19 -19.27
CA GLN A 113 19.20 56.07 -18.76
C GLN A 113 19.36 57.24 -19.73
N GLN A 114 19.25 58.47 -19.23
CA GLN A 114 19.53 59.67 -20.02
C GLN A 114 21.06 59.83 -20.22
N ASN A 115 21.49 60.05 -21.48
CA ASN A 115 22.88 60.17 -21.82
C ASN A 115 23.44 61.54 -21.37
N ALA A 116 24.48 61.50 -20.52
CA ALA A 116 25.18 62.70 -20.04
C ALA A 116 25.76 63.53 -21.21
N GLU A 117 26.23 62.86 -22.24
CA GLU A 117 26.80 63.51 -23.44
C GLU A 117 25.74 64.31 -24.21
N TYR A 118 24.55 63.75 -24.39
CA TYR A 118 23.41 64.45 -25.00
C TYR A 118 22.98 65.65 -24.17
N GLN A 119 22.95 65.56 -22.84
CA GLN A 119 22.65 66.70 -21.99
C GLN A 119 23.74 67.82 -22.10
N ASN A 120 25.03 67.44 -22.19
CA ASN A 120 26.11 68.38 -22.34
C ASN A 120 26.06 69.12 -23.69
N LEU A 121 25.82 68.41 -24.79
CA LEU A 121 25.63 69.01 -26.11
C LEU A 121 24.43 69.96 -26.13
N GLN A 122 23.31 69.62 -25.50
CA GLN A 122 22.18 70.53 -25.37
C GLN A 122 22.55 71.80 -24.61
N LYS A 123 23.30 71.69 -23.50
CA LYS A 123 23.79 72.87 -22.76
C LYS A 123 24.69 73.75 -23.62
N ILE A 124 25.59 73.19 -24.41
CA ILE A 124 26.50 73.93 -25.34
C ILE A 124 25.66 74.65 -26.40
N ILE A 125 24.68 74.01 -27.01
CA ILE A 125 23.78 74.64 -28.01
C ILE A 125 23.04 75.83 -27.40
N THR A 126 22.48 75.63 -26.18
CA THR A 126 21.77 76.70 -25.47
C THR A 126 22.69 77.88 -25.17
N TYR A 127 23.93 77.60 -24.72
CA TYR A 127 24.93 78.62 -24.45
C TYR A 127 25.27 79.40 -25.70
N LEU A 128 25.63 78.75 -26.84
CA LEU A 128 25.95 79.37 -28.10
C LEU A 128 24.79 80.19 -28.68
N SER A 129 23.56 79.69 -28.54
CA SER A 129 22.37 80.45 -28.97
C SER A 129 22.19 81.72 -28.16
N ASN A 130 22.44 81.69 -26.84
CA ASN A 130 22.39 82.90 -25.99
C ASN A 130 23.50 83.94 -26.36
N GLN A 131 24.68 83.47 -26.84
CA GLN A 131 25.76 84.29 -27.31
C GLN A 131 25.52 84.85 -28.75
N LYS A 132 24.40 84.54 -29.41
CA LYS A 132 24.05 84.88 -30.78
C LYS A 132 25.00 84.27 -31.85
N GLU A 133 25.74 83.20 -31.48
CA GLU A 133 26.62 82.47 -32.40
C GLU A 133 25.82 81.37 -33.13
N PHE A 134 24.85 81.75 -33.91
CA PHE A 134 23.87 80.85 -34.53
C PHE A 134 24.48 79.80 -35.46
N LYS A 135 25.51 80.18 -36.27
CA LYS A 135 26.17 79.22 -37.15
C LYS A 135 26.90 78.11 -36.41
N LYS A 136 27.51 78.42 -35.25
CA LYS A 136 28.12 77.37 -34.41
C LYS A 136 27.06 76.51 -33.69
N ALA A 137 26.01 77.15 -33.23
CA ALA A 137 24.90 76.43 -32.64
C ALA A 137 24.26 75.40 -33.59
N GLU A 138 24.08 75.76 -34.86
CA GLU A 138 23.59 74.91 -35.93
C GLU A 138 24.52 73.72 -36.19
N LEU A 139 25.84 73.94 -36.23
CA LEU A 139 26.82 72.87 -36.36
C LEU A 139 26.72 71.87 -35.19
N TYR A 140 26.59 72.34 -33.94
CA TYR A 140 26.41 71.48 -32.76
C TYR A 140 25.07 70.81 -32.75
N GLN A 141 24.03 71.35 -33.38
CA GLN A 141 22.72 70.61 -33.55
C GLN A 141 22.86 69.40 -34.47
N VAL A 142 23.69 69.56 -35.58
CA VAL A 142 23.96 68.39 -36.43
C VAL A 142 24.74 67.33 -35.68
N TYR A 143 25.77 67.68 -34.92
CA TYR A 143 26.50 66.74 -34.06
C TYR A 143 25.59 66.08 -32.99
N LEU A 144 24.70 66.87 -32.39
CA LEU A 144 23.74 66.34 -31.44
C LEU A 144 22.82 65.29 -32.07
N LYS A 145 22.37 65.53 -33.29
CA LYS A 145 21.52 64.64 -34.05
C LYS A 145 22.22 63.30 -34.38
N GLU A 146 23.45 63.39 -34.88
CA GLU A 146 24.29 62.21 -35.19
C GLU A 146 24.68 61.44 -33.93
N ALA A 147 25.21 62.13 -32.92
CA ALA A 147 25.54 61.50 -31.62
C ALA A 147 24.34 60.89 -30.96
N SER A 148 23.16 61.50 -31.07
CA SER A 148 21.89 60.93 -30.56
C SER A 148 21.51 59.68 -31.30
N GLN A 149 21.67 59.60 -32.62
CA GLN A 149 21.34 58.38 -33.39
C GLN A 149 22.32 57.25 -33.08
N ASP A 150 23.61 57.48 -33.03
CA ASP A 150 24.63 56.49 -32.71
C ASP A 150 24.52 56.02 -31.27
N HIS A 151 24.29 56.95 -30.35
CA HIS A 151 24.01 56.59 -28.94
C HIS A 151 22.74 55.73 -28.80
N MET A 152 21.67 56.10 -29.50
CA MET A 152 20.44 55.32 -29.48
C MET A 152 20.66 53.90 -30.00
N ARG A 153 21.42 53.74 -31.10
CA ARG A 153 21.76 52.39 -31.63
C ARG A 153 22.61 51.58 -30.65
N ARG A 154 23.66 52.16 -30.05
CA ARG A 154 24.53 51.50 -29.07
C ARG A 154 23.72 51.10 -27.82
N THR A 155 22.99 52.05 -27.26
CA THR A 155 22.16 51.81 -26.05
C THR A 155 21.09 50.73 -26.30
N GLN A 156 20.46 50.73 -27.49
CA GLN A 156 19.53 49.66 -27.85
C GLN A 156 20.21 48.31 -27.96
N SER A 157 21.42 48.25 -28.56
CA SER A 157 22.19 47.00 -28.67
C SER A 157 22.59 46.47 -27.28
N GLU A 158 23.16 47.34 -26.44
CA GLU A 158 23.57 47.01 -25.08
C GLU A 158 22.39 46.61 -24.20
N GLN A 159 21.25 47.31 -24.32
CA GLN A 159 20.03 46.95 -23.62
C GLN A 159 19.49 45.58 -24.05
N ARG A 160 19.51 45.29 -25.36
CA ARG A 160 19.11 43.96 -25.86
C ARG A 160 20.01 42.86 -25.31
N GLN A 161 21.34 43.03 -25.37
CA GLN A 161 22.29 42.07 -24.84
C GLN A 161 22.09 41.84 -23.33
N THR A 162 21.91 42.93 -22.58
CA THR A 162 21.67 42.87 -21.13
C THR A 162 20.36 42.14 -20.82
N GLN A 163 19.28 42.46 -21.55
CA GLN A 163 17.98 41.80 -21.41
C GLN A 163 18.07 40.32 -21.77
N GLU A 164 18.73 39.97 -22.86
CA GLU A 164 18.92 38.57 -23.27
C GLU A 164 19.71 37.79 -22.22
N THR A 165 20.77 38.37 -21.67
CA THR A 165 21.57 37.77 -20.61
C THR A 165 20.75 37.58 -19.33
N GLN A 166 20.01 38.62 -18.90
CA GLN A 166 19.13 38.54 -17.73
C GLN A 166 18.03 37.51 -17.92
N GLN A 167 17.41 37.47 -19.10
CA GLN A 167 16.38 36.46 -19.40
C GLN A 167 16.95 35.04 -19.40
N ARG A 168 18.18 34.84 -19.93
CA ARG A 168 18.85 33.54 -19.91
C ARG A 168 19.09 33.06 -18.48
N VAL A 169 19.67 33.92 -17.64
CA VAL A 169 19.92 33.60 -16.21
C VAL A 169 18.63 33.33 -15.48
N LEU A 170 17.59 34.13 -15.73
CA LEU A 170 16.28 33.94 -15.09
C LEU A 170 15.62 32.62 -15.52
N LYS A 171 15.68 32.27 -16.81
CA LYS A 171 15.19 30.99 -17.32
C LYS A 171 15.93 29.80 -16.71
N GLN A 172 17.26 29.87 -16.57
CA GLN A 172 18.03 28.83 -15.89
C GLN A 172 17.63 28.67 -14.42
N LYS A 173 17.46 29.81 -13.73
CA LYS A 173 16.97 29.80 -12.33
C LYS A 173 15.58 29.18 -12.23
N HIS A 174 14.69 29.50 -13.15
CA HIS A 174 13.34 28.94 -13.19
C HIS A 174 13.34 27.43 -13.43
N ALA A 175 14.14 26.96 -14.40
CA ALA A 175 14.30 25.54 -14.67
C ALA A 175 14.81 24.77 -13.43
N HIS A 176 15.81 25.33 -12.74
CA HIS A 176 16.31 24.73 -11.50
C HIS A 176 15.25 24.71 -10.37
N GLN A 177 14.48 25.79 -10.22
CA GLN A 177 13.39 25.82 -9.24
C GLN A 177 12.31 24.77 -9.53
N GLU A 178 11.97 24.59 -10.80
CA GLU A 178 11.01 23.56 -11.24
C GLU A 178 11.54 22.15 -10.97
N GLU A 179 12.80 21.88 -11.29
CA GLU A 179 13.46 20.62 -11.04
C GLU A 179 13.48 20.27 -9.54
N VAL A 180 13.86 21.22 -8.69
CA VAL A 180 13.87 21.03 -7.23
C VAL A 180 12.46 20.71 -6.70
N LEU A 181 11.45 21.42 -7.20
CA LEU A 181 10.07 21.19 -6.79
C LEU A 181 9.56 19.80 -7.24
N ILE A 182 9.85 19.41 -8.47
CA ILE A 182 9.50 18.09 -9.01
C ILE A 182 10.18 16.98 -8.20
N ASN A 183 11.49 17.12 -7.93
CA ASN A 183 12.22 16.13 -7.14
C ASN A 183 11.64 15.97 -5.74
N LYS A 184 11.31 17.08 -5.07
CA LYS A 184 10.65 17.05 -3.77
C LYS A 184 9.33 16.27 -3.81
N PHE A 185 8.51 16.47 -4.83
CA PHE A 185 7.27 15.72 -4.98
C PHE A 185 7.51 14.24 -5.31
N ASN A 186 8.51 13.94 -6.13
CA ASN A 186 8.87 12.55 -6.44
C ASN A 186 9.33 11.80 -5.17
N ASP A 187 10.13 12.43 -4.32
CA ASP A 187 10.57 11.85 -3.04
C ASP A 187 9.37 11.58 -2.12
N GLN A 188 8.43 12.52 -2.03
CA GLN A 188 7.21 12.34 -1.26
C GLN A 188 6.32 11.20 -1.81
N GLU A 189 6.21 11.10 -3.13
CA GLU A 189 5.48 10.01 -3.78
C GLU A 189 6.09 8.64 -3.46
N GLN A 190 7.43 8.55 -3.47
CA GLN A 190 8.14 7.33 -3.09
C GLN A 190 7.87 6.93 -1.63
N LEU A 191 7.84 7.91 -0.72
CA LEU A 191 7.51 7.66 0.69
C LEU A 191 6.08 7.10 0.85
N ILE A 192 5.09 7.67 0.14
CA ILE A 192 3.70 7.18 0.16
C ILE A 192 3.63 5.74 -0.36
N LYS A 193 4.32 5.44 -1.47
CA LYS A 193 4.39 4.07 -2.04
C LYS A 193 5.04 3.08 -1.07
N LEU A 194 6.10 3.49 -0.39
CA LEU A 194 6.77 2.67 0.61
C LEU A 194 5.85 2.36 1.80
N GLU A 195 5.12 3.36 2.28
CA GLU A 195 4.17 3.20 3.38
C GLU A 195 3.01 2.26 3.00
N MET A 196 2.47 2.41 1.79
CA MET A 196 1.47 1.50 1.23
C MET A 196 1.98 0.06 1.19
N SER A 197 3.19 -0.14 0.66
CA SER A 197 3.82 -1.46 0.58
C SER A 197 4.00 -2.10 1.96
N LYS A 198 4.45 -1.34 2.96
CA LYS A 198 4.59 -1.83 4.34
C LYS A 198 3.24 -2.28 4.92
N LYS A 199 2.19 -1.49 4.75
CA LYS A 199 0.85 -1.86 5.24
C LYS A 199 0.31 -3.12 4.58
N LEU A 200 0.50 -3.26 3.27
CA LEU A 200 0.11 -4.48 2.56
C LEU A 200 0.90 -5.71 3.04
N GLN A 201 2.21 -5.57 3.30
CA GLN A 201 3.03 -6.64 3.87
C GLN A 201 2.59 -7.02 5.29
N GLU A 202 2.21 -6.07 6.13
CA GLU A 202 1.69 -6.32 7.48
C GLU A 202 0.38 -7.14 7.43
N ILE A 203 -0.53 -6.81 6.52
CA ILE A 203 -1.79 -7.55 6.33
C ILE A 203 -1.49 -8.98 5.86
N GLU A 204 -0.60 -9.15 4.91
CA GLU A 204 -0.23 -10.47 4.39
C GLU A 204 0.46 -11.33 5.46
N GLN A 205 1.37 -10.75 6.24
CA GLN A 205 2.00 -11.46 7.36
C GLN A 205 0.98 -11.89 8.42
N LYS A 206 0.01 -11.02 8.72
CA LYS A 206 -1.09 -11.34 9.63
C LYS A 206 -1.94 -12.49 9.10
N ARG A 207 -2.26 -12.50 7.81
CA ARG A 207 -2.97 -13.60 7.15
C ARG A 207 -2.21 -14.92 7.29
N ILE A 208 -0.91 -14.92 7.00
CA ILE A 208 -0.06 -16.11 7.10
C ILE A 208 -0.07 -16.65 8.53
N ASN A 209 0.09 -15.78 9.53
CA ASN A 209 0.08 -16.17 10.94
C ASN A 209 -1.29 -16.77 11.35
N GLN A 210 -2.40 -16.19 10.91
CA GLN A 210 -3.74 -16.70 11.20
C GLN A 210 -4.00 -18.07 10.57
N ILE A 211 -3.59 -18.26 9.32
CA ILE A 211 -3.70 -19.56 8.63
C ILE A 211 -2.83 -20.61 9.35
N PHE A 212 -1.60 -20.24 9.71
CA PHE A 212 -0.72 -21.16 10.45
C PHE A 212 -1.32 -21.58 11.79
N GLN A 213 -1.87 -20.64 12.55
CA GLN A 213 -2.56 -20.93 13.80
C GLN A 213 -3.76 -21.86 13.59
N LEU A 214 -4.58 -21.60 12.57
CA LEU A 214 -5.72 -22.43 12.22
C LEU A 214 -5.30 -23.87 11.85
N GLN A 215 -4.21 -24.00 11.07
CA GLN A 215 -3.64 -25.32 10.74
C GLN A 215 -3.11 -26.05 11.97
N PHE A 216 -2.47 -25.34 12.88
CA PHE A 216 -1.99 -25.91 14.13
C PHE A 216 -3.15 -26.44 15.00
N GLU A 217 -4.23 -25.68 15.13
CA GLU A 217 -5.43 -26.09 15.85
C GLU A 217 -6.08 -27.34 15.22
N ARG A 218 -6.17 -27.38 13.87
CA ARG A 218 -6.65 -28.57 13.14
C ARG A 218 -5.81 -29.80 13.47
N ASN A 219 -4.49 -29.66 13.40
CA ASN A 219 -3.57 -30.77 13.64
C ASN A 219 -3.63 -31.24 15.09
N GLN A 220 -3.83 -30.35 16.05
CA GLN A 220 -4.06 -30.72 17.45
C GLN A 220 -5.35 -31.55 17.62
N LYS A 221 -6.48 -31.08 17.06
CA LYS A 221 -7.76 -31.79 17.14
C LYS A 221 -7.67 -33.18 16.51
N THR A 222 -7.07 -33.25 15.32
CA THR A 222 -6.88 -34.54 14.62
C THR A 222 -5.99 -35.50 15.43
N SER A 223 -4.90 -35.01 16.01
CA SER A 223 -4.00 -35.82 16.86
C SER A 223 -4.69 -36.28 18.14
N GLN A 224 -5.57 -35.46 18.73
CA GLN A 224 -6.38 -35.87 19.90
C GLN A 224 -7.33 -37.00 19.57
N LEU A 225 -8.01 -36.94 18.41
CA LEU A 225 -8.85 -38.04 17.91
C LEU A 225 -8.07 -39.34 17.74
N GLU A 226 -6.89 -39.28 17.14
CA GLU A 226 -6.04 -40.44 16.91
C GLU A 226 -5.53 -41.06 18.22
N ARG A 227 -5.16 -40.26 19.21
CA ARG A 227 -4.74 -40.71 20.55
C ARG A 227 -5.91 -41.37 21.31
N GLY A 228 -7.11 -40.77 21.21
CA GLY A 228 -8.33 -41.38 21.79
C GLY A 228 -8.59 -42.75 21.20
N ARG A 229 -8.48 -42.90 19.88
CA ARG A 229 -8.66 -44.19 19.17
C ARG A 229 -7.62 -45.23 19.60
N THR A 230 -6.35 -44.85 19.68
CA THR A 230 -5.25 -45.75 20.08
C THR A 230 -5.44 -46.25 21.52
N LYS A 231 -5.88 -45.37 22.44
CA LYS A 231 -6.19 -45.75 23.82
C LYS A 231 -7.35 -46.74 23.87
N SER A 232 -8.42 -46.48 23.12
CA SER A 232 -9.61 -47.38 23.09
C SER A 232 -9.25 -48.77 22.56
N ILE A 233 -8.44 -48.86 21.52
CA ILE A 233 -7.96 -50.13 20.95
C ILE A 233 -7.09 -50.90 21.97
N LYS A 234 -6.16 -50.19 22.64
CA LYS A 234 -5.31 -50.82 23.66
C LYS A 234 -6.12 -51.39 24.82
N VAL A 235 -7.12 -50.65 25.31
CA VAL A 235 -8.03 -51.14 26.37
C VAL A 235 -8.81 -52.35 25.90
N GLN A 236 -9.31 -52.40 24.66
CA GLN A 236 -9.99 -53.55 24.11
C GLN A 236 -9.12 -54.79 24.00
N ILE A 237 -7.88 -54.61 23.52
CA ILE A 237 -6.91 -55.73 23.43
C ILE A 237 -6.57 -56.24 24.83
N GLN A 238 -6.34 -55.35 25.81
CA GLN A 238 -6.06 -55.77 27.17
C GLN A 238 -7.25 -56.54 27.80
N GLN A 239 -8.48 -56.09 27.58
CA GLN A 239 -9.67 -56.81 28.02
C GLN A 239 -9.80 -58.21 27.39
N GLN A 240 -9.50 -58.35 26.11
CA GLN A 240 -9.48 -59.63 25.42
C GLN A 240 -8.42 -60.59 25.96
N LEU A 241 -7.21 -60.05 26.26
CA LEU A 241 -6.13 -60.83 26.88
C LEU A 241 -6.53 -61.29 28.29
N ASP A 242 -7.11 -60.39 29.09
CA ASP A 242 -7.59 -60.74 30.46
C ASP A 242 -8.73 -61.79 30.45
N GLU A 243 -9.60 -61.72 29.43
CA GLU A 243 -10.68 -62.74 29.21
C GLU A 243 -10.07 -64.07 28.76
N MET A 244 -9.11 -64.11 27.90
CA MET A 244 -8.40 -65.33 27.49
C MET A 244 -7.61 -65.96 28.62
N GLU A 245 -6.97 -65.18 29.48
CA GLU A 245 -6.31 -65.69 30.67
C GLU A 245 -7.30 -66.32 31.67
N LYS A 246 -8.46 -65.67 31.90
CA LYS A 246 -9.54 -66.26 32.75
C LYS A 246 -10.07 -67.55 32.18
N CYS A 247 -10.27 -67.63 30.88
CA CYS A 247 -10.71 -68.92 30.26
C CYS A 247 -9.62 -70.00 30.36
N SER A 248 -8.35 -69.68 30.28
CA SER A 248 -7.25 -70.65 30.42
C SER A 248 -7.11 -71.23 31.85
N PHE A 249 -7.54 -70.45 32.85
CA PHE A 249 -7.60 -70.90 34.25
C PHE A 249 -8.78 -71.86 34.53
N LEU A 250 -9.86 -71.84 33.73
CA LEU A 250 -11.01 -72.75 33.89
C LEU A 250 -10.79 -74.11 33.24
N PHE A 251 -9.76 -74.31 32.47
CA PHE A 251 -9.36 -75.54 31.81
C PHE A 251 -8.14 -76.22 32.43
N LYS A 252 -7.65 -75.74 33.58
CA LYS A 252 -6.70 -76.41 34.44
C LYS A 252 -7.39 -76.93 35.70
#